data_f1e5679f63847f9b3c6b5e0e6b2d16b2
#
_entry.id   f1e5679f63847f9b3c6b5e0e6b2d16b2
#
_cell.length_a   1.000
_cell.length_b   1.000
_cell.length_c   1.000
_cell.angle_alpha   90.00
_cell.angle_beta   90.00
_cell.angle_gamma   90.00
#
_symmetry.space_group_name_H-M   'P 1'
#
loop_
_entity.id
_entity.type
_entity.pdbx_description
1 polymer ?
#
loop_
_entity_poly.entity_id
_entity_poly.type
_entity_poly.pdbx_seq_one_letter_code
_entity_poly.pdbx_strand_id
1 'polypeptide(L)'
;MFEKNTKPLICTTVKGDNADGFIAKMAELREQGTDAFLLRLEYLLPENRTEETFRKIVAGAQGYPTYATDYRRFDKYANEDDECKAEALLAAARAGVDLLDVPGNMFTNETFELTHDPIAVAKQRKLIDEIHALGKKVLMSTHVDWYLTQQEVLDIAQAQQERGADVLKIVTMSNTAKELTDNLETTRVLNETMTSSILFLSSGDMCRLHRMAGPYLGCCMWLATFEAGRKDQPLLSDLKPMLEKFENC
;
A
#
# COMPACT_ATOMS: atom_id res chain seq x y z
N MET A 1 -2.99 2.40 14.03
CA MET A 1 -3.45 2.72 12.67
C MET A 1 -3.07 1.58 11.72
N PHE A 2 -3.85 1.33 10.69
CA PHE A 2 -3.69 0.18 9.78
C PHE A 2 -3.68 -1.19 10.47
N GLU A 3 -4.46 -1.33 11.54
CA GLU A 3 -4.50 -2.53 12.38
C GLU A 3 -5.69 -3.40 12.05
N LYS A 4 -5.49 -4.70 12.26
CA LYS A 4 -6.54 -5.70 12.10
C LYS A 4 -7.70 -5.41 13.05
N ASN A 5 -8.93 -5.64 12.57
CA ASN A 5 -10.17 -5.44 13.36
C ASN A 5 -10.41 -4.00 13.84
N THR A 6 -9.79 -3.00 13.20
CA THR A 6 -10.14 -1.59 13.37
C THR A 6 -11.00 -1.11 12.21
N LYS A 7 -11.64 0.07 12.35
CA LYS A 7 -12.36 0.67 11.22
C LYS A 7 -11.40 0.88 10.05
N PRO A 8 -11.70 0.38 8.85
CA PRO A 8 -10.87 0.60 7.67
C PRO A 8 -10.76 2.08 7.33
N LEU A 9 -9.58 2.50 6.86
CA LEU A 9 -9.31 3.90 6.50
C LEU A 9 -9.51 4.11 5.00
N ILE A 10 -10.03 5.27 4.60
CA ILE A 10 -9.94 5.74 3.21
C ILE A 10 -8.56 6.34 3.03
N CYS A 11 -7.66 5.60 2.38
CA CYS A 11 -6.29 6.02 2.11
C CYS A 11 -6.16 6.51 0.68
N THR A 12 -5.95 7.83 0.50
CA THR A 12 -5.94 8.45 -0.83
C THR A 12 -4.52 8.68 -1.32
N THR A 13 -4.28 8.31 -2.58
CA THR A 13 -2.99 8.49 -3.26
C THR A 13 -2.63 9.97 -3.39
N VAL A 14 -1.40 10.32 -3.05
CA VAL A 14 -0.79 11.65 -3.22
C VAL A 14 0.47 11.53 -4.05
N LYS A 15 0.62 12.43 -5.02
CA LYS A 15 1.78 12.53 -5.91
C LYS A 15 2.19 13.99 -6.06
N GLY A 16 3.47 14.21 -6.28
CA GLY A 16 4.03 15.54 -6.52
C GLY A 16 5.52 15.46 -6.81
N ASP A 17 6.08 16.47 -7.45
CA ASP A 17 7.50 16.55 -7.78
C ASP A 17 8.35 17.05 -6.60
N ASN A 18 7.71 17.68 -5.59
CA ASN A 18 8.34 18.28 -4.41
C ASN A 18 7.37 18.29 -3.21
N ALA A 19 7.86 18.74 -2.04
CA ALA A 19 7.06 18.80 -0.81
C ALA A 19 5.81 19.67 -0.94
N ASP A 20 5.91 20.83 -1.59
CA ASP A 20 4.78 21.77 -1.69
C ASP A 20 3.64 21.18 -2.52
N GLY A 21 3.96 20.43 -3.58
CA GLY A 21 2.97 19.69 -4.37
C GLY A 21 2.24 18.62 -3.56
N PHE A 22 2.96 17.86 -2.72
CA PHE A 22 2.35 16.91 -1.79
C PHE A 22 1.45 17.61 -0.78
N ILE A 23 1.93 18.69 -0.14
CA ILE A 23 1.20 19.44 0.90
C ILE A 23 -0.09 20.04 0.34
N ALA A 24 -0.01 20.68 -0.82
CA ALA A 24 -1.18 21.26 -1.48
C ALA A 24 -2.23 20.19 -1.78
N LYS A 25 -1.81 19.03 -2.32
CA LYS A 25 -2.73 17.94 -2.63
C LYS A 25 -3.33 17.32 -1.36
N MET A 26 -2.55 17.13 -0.30
CA MET A 26 -3.07 16.63 0.97
C MET A 26 -4.11 17.57 1.59
N ALA A 27 -3.91 18.89 1.48
CA ALA A 27 -4.89 19.88 1.95
C ALA A 27 -6.24 19.73 1.22
N GLU A 28 -6.21 19.63 -0.10
CA GLU A 28 -7.40 19.40 -0.93
C GLU A 28 -8.13 18.09 -0.56
N LEU A 29 -7.38 17.00 -0.38
CA LEU A 29 -7.95 15.68 -0.08
C LEU A 29 -8.55 15.60 1.34
N ARG A 30 -8.02 16.35 2.31
CA ARG A 30 -8.63 16.47 3.64
C ARG A 30 -10.03 17.06 3.57
N GLU A 31 -10.21 18.10 2.78
CA GLU A 31 -11.53 18.72 2.58
C GLU A 31 -12.53 17.77 1.92
N GLN A 32 -12.03 16.81 1.12
CA GLN A 32 -12.83 15.77 0.50
C GLN A 32 -13.09 14.56 1.41
N GLY A 33 -12.52 14.52 2.63
CA GLY A 33 -12.81 13.52 3.65
C GLY A 33 -11.99 12.24 3.55
N THR A 34 -10.73 12.31 3.08
CA THR A 34 -9.77 11.20 3.23
C THR A 34 -9.46 10.95 4.72
N ASP A 35 -9.14 9.71 5.09
CA ASP A 35 -8.72 9.35 6.45
C ASP A 35 -7.20 9.18 6.57
N ALA A 36 -6.50 8.94 5.46
CA ALA A 36 -5.05 8.72 5.39
C ALA A 36 -4.48 9.09 4.02
N PHE A 37 -3.16 9.21 3.94
CA PHE A 37 -2.46 9.54 2.70
C PHE A 37 -1.51 8.42 2.27
N LEU A 38 -1.64 7.97 1.02
CA LEU A 38 -0.65 7.14 0.33
C LEU A 38 0.33 8.06 -0.42
N LEU A 39 1.52 8.23 0.13
CA LEU A 39 2.59 9.07 -0.40
C LEU A 39 3.41 8.29 -1.44
N ARG A 40 3.33 8.67 -2.71
CA ARG A 40 4.05 8.03 -3.82
C ARG A 40 5.42 8.68 -3.97
N LEU A 41 6.45 8.21 -3.21
CA LEU A 41 7.78 8.80 -3.17
C LEU A 41 8.50 8.70 -4.52
N GLU A 42 8.21 7.68 -5.31
CA GLU A 42 8.73 7.48 -6.66
C GLU A 42 8.33 8.58 -7.66
N TYR A 43 7.43 9.50 -7.28
CA TYR A 43 7.05 10.67 -8.09
C TYR A 43 7.82 11.93 -7.71
N LEU A 44 8.53 11.95 -6.57
CA LEU A 44 9.41 13.06 -6.22
C LEU A 44 10.61 13.12 -7.18
N LEU A 45 11.01 14.32 -7.55
CA LEU A 45 12.29 14.52 -8.25
C LEU A 45 13.43 13.95 -7.39
N PRO A 46 14.49 13.37 -7.98
CA PRO A 46 15.59 12.76 -7.23
C PRO A 46 16.21 13.67 -6.18
N GLU A 47 16.41 14.95 -6.49
CA GLU A 47 16.93 15.96 -5.57
C GLU A 47 16.01 16.25 -4.38
N ASN A 48 14.74 15.90 -4.48
CA ASN A 48 13.73 16.07 -3.44
C ASN A 48 13.53 14.81 -2.58
N ARG A 49 14.21 13.71 -2.87
CA ARG A 49 14.14 12.47 -2.09
C ARG A 49 15.04 12.53 -0.86
N THR A 50 14.82 13.52 0.01
CA THR A 50 15.62 13.77 1.20
C THR A 50 14.77 13.66 2.47
N GLU A 51 15.39 13.32 3.59
CA GLU A 51 14.71 13.26 4.88
C GLU A 51 14.07 14.62 5.26
N GLU A 52 14.71 15.75 4.90
CA GLU A 52 14.13 17.08 5.12
C GLU A 52 12.83 17.28 4.35
N THR A 53 12.81 16.88 3.07
CA THR A 53 11.60 16.91 2.23
C THR A 53 10.51 16.02 2.82
N PHE A 54 10.85 14.80 3.26
CA PHE A 54 9.88 13.90 3.90
C PHE A 54 9.33 14.48 5.20
N ARG A 55 10.15 15.13 6.03
CA ARG A 55 9.69 15.84 7.25
C ARG A 55 8.67 16.94 6.91
N LYS A 56 8.91 17.73 5.86
CA LYS A 56 7.95 18.74 5.38
C LYS A 56 6.63 18.10 4.96
N ILE A 57 6.68 17.02 4.19
CA ILE A 57 5.49 16.28 3.72
C ILE A 57 4.71 15.73 4.92
N VAL A 58 5.37 15.07 5.87
CA VAL A 58 4.72 14.52 7.07
C VAL A 58 4.11 15.62 7.92
N ALA A 59 4.80 16.75 8.12
CA ALA A 59 4.22 17.90 8.81
C ALA A 59 2.97 18.44 8.08
N GLY A 60 2.98 18.45 6.76
CA GLY A 60 1.83 18.82 5.92
C GLY A 60 0.65 17.85 6.01
N ALA A 61 0.86 16.61 6.45
CA ALA A 61 -0.22 15.66 6.72
C ALA A 61 -1.05 16.02 7.97
N GLN A 62 -0.56 16.91 8.85
CA GLN A 62 -1.28 17.45 10.01
C GLN A 62 -1.86 16.35 10.93
N GLY A 63 -1.10 15.30 11.18
CA GLY A 63 -1.49 14.18 12.06
C GLY A 63 -2.37 13.11 11.41
N TYR A 64 -2.71 13.26 10.12
CA TYR A 64 -3.33 12.19 9.37
C TYR A 64 -2.33 11.04 9.14
N PRO A 65 -2.76 9.78 9.24
CA PRO A 65 -1.92 8.62 8.95
C PRO A 65 -1.29 8.68 7.56
N THR A 66 -0.03 8.28 7.49
CA THR A 66 0.75 8.28 6.25
C THR A 66 1.24 6.88 5.91
N TYR A 67 1.11 6.50 4.65
CA TYR A 67 1.61 5.27 4.06
C TYR A 67 2.49 5.64 2.86
N ALA A 68 3.73 5.19 2.79
CA ALA A 68 4.65 5.52 1.70
C ALA A 68 5.02 4.33 0.84
N THR A 69 5.09 4.55 -0.49
CA THR A 69 5.62 3.60 -1.48
C THR A 69 6.79 4.20 -2.23
N ASP A 70 7.71 3.34 -2.68
CA ASP A 70 8.79 3.69 -3.62
C ASP A 70 9.00 2.55 -4.64
N TYR A 71 8.04 2.39 -5.56
CA TYR A 71 8.00 1.28 -6.50
C TYR A 71 8.90 1.49 -7.72
N ARG A 72 9.74 0.52 -8.06
CA ARG A 72 10.55 0.50 -9.28
C ARG A 72 9.72 0.67 -10.55
N ARG A 73 8.59 -0.05 -10.67
CA ARG A 73 7.76 -0.08 -11.90
C ARG A 73 7.08 1.26 -12.24
N PHE A 74 7.03 2.19 -11.29
CA PHE A 74 6.40 3.50 -11.47
C PHE A 74 7.39 4.65 -11.33
N ASP A 75 8.65 4.35 -11.08
CA ASP A 75 9.69 5.36 -10.92
C ASP A 75 9.97 6.05 -12.25
N LYS A 76 9.52 7.30 -12.32
CA LYS A 76 9.59 8.14 -13.52
C LYS A 76 11.00 8.66 -13.78
N TYR A 77 11.81 8.72 -12.74
CA TYR A 77 13.09 9.41 -12.75
C TYR A 77 14.27 8.49 -12.49
N ALA A 78 14.03 7.24 -12.10
CA ALA A 78 15.07 6.44 -11.49
C ALA A 78 15.54 5.26 -12.30
N ASN A 79 16.84 5.17 -12.27
CA ASN A 79 17.61 3.93 -12.24
C ASN A 79 18.17 3.72 -10.81
N GLU A 80 17.40 4.08 -9.77
CA GLU A 80 17.83 3.83 -8.39
C GLU A 80 17.76 2.34 -8.10
N ASP A 81 18.85 1.82 -7.52
CA ASP A 81 18.88 0.45 -7.04
C ASP A 81 18.06 0.28 -5.74
N ASP A 82 17.90 -0.95 -5.30
CA ASP A 82 17.10 -1.25 -4.12
C ASP A 82 17.74 -0.78 -2.81
N GLU A 83 19.05 -0.61 -2.78
CA GLU A 83 19.77 -0.03 -1.66
C GLU A 83 19.42 1.45 -1.48
N CYS A 84 19.37 2.22 -2.57
CA CYS A 84 18.91 3.61 -2.55
C CYS A 84 17.45 3.72 -2.12
N LYS A 85 16.58 2.83 -2.63
CA LYS A 85 15.16 2.79 -2.23
C LYS A 85 14.97 2.40 -0.76
N ALA A 86 15.75 1.46 -0.25
CA ALA A 86 15.73 1.09 1.16
C ALA A 86 16.13 2.27 2.05
N GLU A 87 17.17 3.03 1.68
CA GLU A 87 17.55 4.23 2.42
C GLU A 87 16.48 5.33 2.34
N ALA A 88 15.81 5.52 1.20
CA ALA A 88 14.69 6.44 1.07
C ALA A 88 13.53 6.05 1.99
N LEU A 89 13.18 4.75 2.10
CA LEU A 89 12.17 4.26 3.02
C LEU A 89 12.58 4.48 4.49
N LEU A 90 13.85 4.25 4.85
CA LEU A 90 14.38 4.55 6.19
C LEU A 90 14.35 6.05 6.49
N ALA A 91 14.73 6.89 5.53
CA ALA A 91 14.64 8.34 5.68
C ALA A 91 13.17 8.81 5.87
N ALA A 92 12.22 8.22 5.14
CA ALA A 92 10.80 8.48 5.32
C ALA A 92 10.30 8.01 6.71
N ALA A 93 10.78 6.86 7.20
CA ALA A 93 10.48 6.37 8.55
C ALA A 93 11.02 7.33 9.64
N ARG A 94 12.29 7.79 9.51
CA ARG A 94 12.89 8.80 10.40
C ARG A 94 12.15 10.14 10.37
N ALA A 95 11.63 10.50 9.19
CA ALA A 95 10.82 11.71 9.01
C ALA A 95 9.43 11.62 9.64
N GLY A 96 8.97 10.42 10.00
CA GLY A 96 7.72 10.21 10.71
C GLY A 96 6.62 9.49 9.94
N VAL A 97 6.83 9.04 8.71
CA VAL A 97 5.86 8.22 7.97
C VAL A 97 5.48 6.98 8.79
N ASP A 98 4.18 6.64 8.83
CA ASP A 98 3.66 5.62 9.75
C ASP A 98 3.75 4.20 9.20
N LEU A 99 3.61 4.02 7.88
CA LEU A 99 3.61 2.73 7.20
C LEU A 99 4.47 2.78 5.94
N LEU A 100 5.45 1.89 5.81
CA LEU A 100 6.40 1.85 4.70
C LEU A 100 6.16 0.58 3.86
N ASP A 101 6.10 0.70 2.53
CA ASP A 101 5.92 -0.43 1.63
C ASP A 101 7.26 -1.02 1.20
N VAL A 102 7.52 -2.25 1.60
CA VAL A 102 8.67 -3.04 1.16
C VAL A 102 8.20 -4.06 0.12
N PRO A 103 8.53 -3.89 -1.18
CA PRO A 103 8.16 -4.86 -2.20
C PRO A 103 8.73 -6.25 -1.91
N GLY A 104 7.93 -7.30 -2.13
CA GLY A 104 8.33 -8.67 -1.82
C GLY A 104 9.52 -9.19 -2.63
N ASN A 105 9.84 -8.58 -3.77
CA ASN A 105 11.03 -8.87 -4.59
C ASN A 105 12.17 -7.85 -4.43
N MET A 106 12.11 -7.00 -3.42
CA MET A 106 13.18 -6.05 -3.14
C MET A 106 14.52 -6.78 -2.95
N PHE A 107 15.61 -6.23 -3.49
CA PHE A 107 16.96 -6.80 -3.56
C PHE A 107 17.14 -7.97 -4.54
N THR A 108 16.18 -8.19 -5.46
CA THR A 108 16.33 -9.11 -6.59
C THR A 108 15.78 -8.50 -7.88
N ASN A 109 16.13 -9.11 -9.02
CA ASN A 109 15.58 -8.75 -10.33
C ASN A 109 14.44 -9.68 -10.77
N GLU A 110 13.84 -10.43 -9.83
CA GLU A 110 12.74 -11.34 -10.14
C GLU A 110 11.50 -10.55 -10.57
N THR A 111 10.82 -11.04 -11.60
CA THR A 111 9.56 -10.45 -12.09
C THR A 111 8.38 -10.78 -11.18
N PHE A 112 8.41 -11.94 -10.54
CA PHE A 112 7.46 -12.27 -9.49
C PHE A 112 7.79 -11.45 -8.23
N GLU A 113 6.83 -10.67 -7.77
CA GLU A 113 7.07 -9.71 -6.69
C GLU A 113 7.02 -10.37 -5.30
N LEU A 114 7.68 -11.53 -5.19
CA LEU A 114 8.02 -12.20 -3.94
C LEU A 114 9.24 -13.10 -4.17
N THR A 115 10.42 -12.67 -3.75
CA THR A 115 11.64 -13.48 -3.87
C THR A 115 11.73 -14.56 -2.80
N HIS A 116 12.39 -15.65 -3.14
CA HIS A 116 12.81 -16.70 -2.20
C HIS A 116 14.33 -16.79 -2.06
N ASP A 117 15.08 -15.85 -2.67
CA ASP A 117 16.52 -15.76 -2.48
C ASP A 117 16.86 -15.47 -1.01
N PRO A 118 17.63 -16.32 -0.34
CA PRO A 118 17.88 -16.18 1.10
C PRO A 118 18.66 -14.91 1.46
N ILE A 119 19.49 -14.39 0.54
CA ILE A 119 20.26 -13.16 0.77
C ILE A 119 19.33 -11.97 0.70
N ALA A 120 18.46 -11.91 -0.30
CA ALA A 120 17.47 -10.85 -0.44
C ALA A 120 16.46 -10.86 0.73
N VAL A 121 15.97 -12.04 1.12
CA VAL A 121 15.08 -12.19 2.29
C VAL A 121 15.76 -11.70 3.57
N ALA A 122 17.05 -12.02 3.77
CA ALA A 122 17.79 -11.50 4.93
C ALA A 122 17.92 -9.98 4.92
N LYS A 123 18.18 -9.36 3.75
CA LYS A 123 18.20 -7.90 3.61
C LYS A 123 16.83 -7.28 3.87
N GLN A 124 15.73 -7.88 3.37
CA GLN A 124 14.37 -7.42 3.64
C GLN A 124 14.06 -7.44 5.14
N ARG A 125 14.34 -8.56 5.83
CA ARG A 125 14.14 -8.66 7.28
C ARG A 125 14.92 -7.59 8.04
N LYS A 126 16.18 -7.37 7.68
CA LYS A 126 16.99 -6.31 8.28
C LYS A 126 16.35 -4.93 8.10
N LEU A 127 15.90 -4.59 6.89
CA LEU A 127 15.21 -3.32 6.62
C LEU A 127 13.93 -3.19 7.45
N ILE A 128 13.14 -4.26 7.55
CA ILE A 128 11.93 -4.31 8.37
C ILE A 128 12.25 -4.06 9.85
N ASP A 129 13.26 -4.74 10.39
CA ASP A 129 13.70 -4.56 11.78
C ASP A 129 14.17 -3.11 12.06
N GLU A 130 14.89 -2.49 11.10
CA GLU A 130 15.32 -1.10 11.20
C GLU A 130 14.13 -0.12 11.20
N ILE A 131 13.12 -0.35 10.36
CA ILE A 131 11.89 0.43 10.35
C ILE A 131 11.11 0.26 11.68
N HIS A 132 11.00 -0.98 12.17
CA HIS A 132 10.37 -1.27 13.46
C HIS A 132 11.11 -0.61 14.63
N ALA A 133 12.45 -0.58 14.61
CA ALA A 133 13.25 0.11 15.62
C ALA A 133 12.98 1.62 15.68
N LEU A 134 12.50 2.23 14.59
CA LEU A 134 12.02 3.61 14.54
C LEU A 134 10.55 3.77 15.01
N GLY A 135 9.92 2.68 15.46
CA GLY A 135 8.52 2.67 15.91
C GLY A 135 7.51 2.78 14.78
N LYS A 136 7.91 2.42 13.54
CA LYS A 136 7.07 2.47 12.35
C LYS A 136 6.64 1.07 11.92
N LYS A 137 5.59 0.99 11.06
CA LYS A 137 5.05 -0.26 10.54
C LYS A 137 5.50 -0.52 9.11
N VAL A 138 5.51 -1.81 8.75
CA VAL A 138 5.85 -2.26 7.41
C VAL A 138 4.65 -2.93 6.75
N LEU A 139 4.35 -2.50 5.54
CA LEU A 139 3.52 -3.23 4.60
C LEU A 139 4.46 -3.94 3.62
N MET A 140 4.27 -5.23 3.39
CA MET A 140 4.96 -5.92 2.29
C MET A 140 3.99 -6.14 1.14
N SER A 141 4.41 -5.79 -0.08
CA SER A 141 3.54 -5.87 -1.26
C SER A 141 4.01 -6.92 -2.27
N THR A 142 3.03 -7.56 -2.90
CA THR A 142 3.18 -8.44 -4.05
C THR A 142 2.10 -8.10 -5.07
N HIS A 143 2.49 -7.77 -6.31
CA HIS A 143 1.58 -7.49 -7.41
C HIS A 143 1.83 -8.49 -8.54
N VAL A 144 0.77 -9.12 -9.02
CA VAL A 144 0.84 -9.99 -10.21
C VAL A 144 -0.21 -9.59 -11.24
N ASP A 145 0.12 -9.83 -12.52
CA ASP A 145 -0.75 -9.51 -13.65
C ASP A 145 -1.54 -10.74 -14.15
N TRP A 146 -1.81 -11.71 -13.24
CA TRP A 146 -2.64 -12.90 -13.45
C TRP A 146 -3.47 -13.23 -12.22
N TYR A 147 -4.44 -14.12 -12.36
CA TYR A 147 -5.25 -14.61 -11.24
C TYR A 147 -4.43 -15.56 -10.37
N LEU A 148 -4.53 -15.39 -9.06
CA LEU A 148 -3.98 -16.31 -8.05
C LEU A 148 -5.12 -17.11 -7.41
N THR A 149 -4.89 -18.39 -7.22
CA THR A 149 -5.76 -19.24 -6.40
C THR A 149 -5.68 -18.86 -4.93
N GLN A 150 -6.68 -19.24 -4.14
CA GLN A 150 -6.69 -19.00 -2.69
C GLN A 150 -5.42 -19.52 -2.01
N GLN A 151 -4.94 -20.73 -2.38
CA GLN A 151 -3.73 -21.29 -1.79
C GLN A 151 -2.49 -20.46 -2.10
N GLU A 152 -2.31 -20.04 -3.35
CA GLU A 152 -1.19 -19.17 -3.73
C GLU A 152 -1.21 -17.84 -2.99
N VAL A 153 -2.38 -17.24 -2.78
CA VAL A 153 -2.54 -16.01 -1.99
C VAL A 153 -2.18 -16.24 -0.52
N LEU A 154 -2.61 -17.35 0.07
CA LEU A 154 -2.27 -17.72 1.45
C LEU A 154 -0.76 -17.96 1.61
N ASP A 155 -0.12 -18.63 0.66
CA ASP A 155 1.33 -18.91 0.69
C ASP A 155 2.14 -17.60 0.62
N ILE A 156 1.72 -16.65 -0.23
CA ILE A 156 2.31 -15.31 -0.33
C ILE A 156 2.14 -14.57 1.00
N ALA A 157 0.92 -14.53 1.54
CA ALA A 157 0.61 -13.85 2.79
C ALA A 157 1.43 -14.40 3.95
N GLN A 158 1.54 -15.72 4.05
CA GLN A 158 2.36 -16.40 5.06
C GLN A 158 3.83 -15.98 4.95
N ALA A 159 4.40 -15.98 3.73
CA ALA A 159 5.77 -15.57 3.51
C ALA A 159 6.01 -14.09 3.87
N GLN A 160 5.07 -13.19 3.56
CA GLN A 160 5.14 -11.78 3.95
C GLN A 160 5.10 -11.63 5.49
N GLN A 161 4.19 -12.34 6.17
CA GLN A 161 4.06 -12.32 7.62
C GLN A 161 5.32 -12.86 8.31
N GLU A 162 5.90 -13.97 7.82
CA GLU A 162 7.14 -14.55 8.34
C GLU A 162 8.36 -13.63 8.18
N ARG A 163 8.33 -12.69 7.25
CA ARG A 163 9.36 -11.66 7.08
C ARG A 163 9.21 -10.50 8.07
N GLY A 164 8.07 -10.41 8.77
CA GLY A 164 7.80 -9.39 9.79
C GLY A 164 6.86 -8.28 9.31
N ALA A 165 6.15 -8.43 8.18
CA ALA A 165 5.22 -7.43 7.72
C ALA A 165 4.00 -7.28 8.66
N ASP A 166 3.64 -6.04 9.00
CA ASP A 166 2.44 -5.69 9.79
C ASP A 166 1.18 -5.69 8.93
N VAL A 167 1.34 -5.37 7.64
CA VAL A 167 0.26 -5.37 6.65
C VAL A 167 0.69 -6.21 5.44
N LEU A 168 -0.12 -7.20 5.10
CA LEU A 168 0.10 -8.12 3.98
C LEU A 168 -0.66 -7.61 2.77
N LYS A 169 0.04 -7.09 1.77
CA LYS A 169 -0.58 -6.55 0.56
C LYS A 169 -0.34 -7.47 -0.62
N ILE A 170 -1.44 -7.94 -1.22
CA ILE A 170 -1.40 -8.76 -2.42
C ILE A 170 -2.37 -8.18 -3.44
N VAL A 171 -1.93 -8.07 -4.69
CA VAL A 171 -2.76 -7.64 -5.81
C VAL A 171 -2.72 -8.71 -6.89
N THR A 172 -3.87 -9.28 -7.20
CA THR A 172 -4.07 -10.30 -8.24
C THR A 172 -5.00 -9.80 -9.33
N MET A 173 -5.25 -10.59 -10.37
CA MET A 173 -6.27 -10.28 -11.38
C MET A 173 -7.64 -10.81 -10.98
N SER A 174 -8.70 -10.18 -11.51
CA SER A 174 -10.07 -10.66 -11.48
C SER A 174 -10.79 -10.18 -12.75
N ASN A 175 -10.98 -11.08 -13.71
CA ASN A 175 -11.61 -10.77 -15.01
C ASN A 175 -12.97 -11.47 -15.18
N THR A 176 -13.28 -12.46 -14.35
CA THR A 176 -14.52 -13.23 -14.38
C THR A 176 -15.28 -13.15 -13.07
N ALA A 177 -16.60 -13.40 -13.11
CA ALA A 177 -17.41 -13.45 -11.89
C ALA A 177 -16.95 -14.55 -10.93
N LYS A 178 -16.42 -15.66 -11.44
CA LYS A 178 -15.87 -16.72 -10.60
C LYS A 178 -14.63 -16.24 -9.84
N GLU A 179 -13.65 -15.65 -10.55
CA GLU A 179 -12.44 -15.09 -9.92
C GLU A 179 -12.78 -14.01 -8.87
N LEU A 180 -13.80 -13.18 -9.16
CA LEU A 180 -14.28 -12.21 -8.19
C LEU A 180 -14.81 -12.88 -6.91
N THR A 181 -15.66 -13.90 -7.07
CA THR A 181 -16.23 -14.64 -5.93
C THR A 181 -15.14 -15.34 -5.12
N ASP A 182 -14.20 -15.96 -5.80
CA ASP A 182 -13.05 -16.64 -5.17
C ASP A 182 -12.17 -15.61 -4.40
N ASN A 183 -11.92 -14.42 -4.96
CA ASN A 183 -11.14 -13.37 -4.28
C ASN A 183 -11.87 -12.78 -3.08
N LEU A 184 -13.20 -12.64 -3.11
CA LEU A 184 -13.98 -12.22 -1.94
C LEU A 184 -13.89 -13.25 -0.82
N GLU A 185 -14.04 -14.54 -1.12
CA GLU A 185 -13.88 -15.62 -0.14
C GLU A 185 -12.45 -15.69 0.38
N THR A 186 -11.46 -15.55 -0.49
CA THR A 186 -10.03 -15.50 -0.10
C THR A 186 -9.74 -14.34 0.85
N THR A 187 -10.37 -13.17 0.66
CA THR A 187 -10.23 -12.03 1.58
C THR A 187 -10.71 -12.40 2.99
N ARG A 188 -11.87 -13.04 3.10
CA ARG A 188 -12.41 -13.51 4.38
C ARG A 188 -11.47 -14.51 5.05
N VAL A 189 -10.99 -15.51 4.29
CA VAL A 189 -10.07 -16.54 4.80
C VAL A 189 -8.74 -15.93 5.25
N LEU A 190 -8.15 -15.01 4.49
CA LEU A 190 -6.95 -14.27 4.90
C LEU A 190 -7.15 -13.55 6.23
N ASN A 191 -8.27 -12.85 6.38
CA ASN A 191 -8.55 -12.14 7.63
C ASN A 191 -8.72 -13.08 8.82
N GLU A 192 -9.22 -14.29 8.61
CA GLU A 192 -9.36 -15.28 9.69
C GLU A 192 -8.05 -15.97 10.04
N THR A 193 -7.18 -16.21 9.06
CA THR A 193 -5.98 -17.05 9.22
C THR A 193 -4.71 -16.25 9.54
N MET A 194 -4.54 -15.05 8.98
CA MET A 194 -3.34 -14.25 9.22
C MET A 194 -3.44 -13.45 10.53
N THR A 195 -2.34 -13.27 11.24
CA THR A 195 -2.27 -12.44 12.45
C THR A 195 -2.03 -10.97 12.12
N SER A 196 -1.31 -10.69 11.03
CA SER A 196 -1.09 -9.34 10.49
C SER A 196 -2.36 -8.80 9.82
N SER A 197 -2.43 -7.48 9.64
CA SER A 197 -3.47 -6.83 8.85
C SER A 197 -3.36 -7.22 7.39
N ILE A 198 -4.48 -7.21 6.66
CA ILE A 198 -4.48 -7.56 5.24
C ILE A 198 -4.91 -6.39 4.35
N LEU A 199 -4.40 -6.37 3.14
CA LEU A 199 -4.82 -5.51 2.04
C LEU A 199 -4.82 -6.33 0.74
N PHE A 200 -5.81 -7.19 0.58
CA PHE A 200 -5.97 -8.03 -0.61
C PHE A 200 -6.85 -7.34 -1.64
N LEU A 201 -6.31 -7.14 -2.83
CA LEU A 201 -6.92 -6.33 -3.88
C LEU A 201 -6.92 -7.08 -5.21
N SER A 202 -7.85 -6.71 -6.08
CA SER A 202 -7.84 -7.14 -7.48
C SER A 202 -7.51 -5.98 -8.43
N SER A 203 -6.95 -6.34 -9.58
CA SER A 203 -6.95 -5.59 -10.84
C SER A 203 -7.80 -6.35 -11.87
N GLY A 204 -7.95 -5.84 -13.09
CA GLY A 204 -8.79 -6.45 -14.14
C GLY A 204 -10.24 -5.97 -14.13
N ASP A 205 -11.08 -6.60 -14.96
CA ASP A 205 -12.42 -6.09 -15.29
C ASP A 205 -13.41 -6.12 -14.10
N MET A 206 -13.23 -7.07 -13.18
CA MET A 206 -14.11 -7.26 -12.01
C MET A 206 -13.54 -6.66 -10.71
N CYS A 207 -12.43 -5.92 -10.78
CA CYS A 207 -11.69 -5.46 -9.59
C CYS A 207 -12.48 -4.51 -8.68
N ARG A 208 -13.38 -3.70 -9.24
CA ARG A 208 -14.08 -2.63 -8.50
C ARG A 208 -14.88 -3.17 -7.34
N LEU A 209 -15.66 -4.23 -7.55
CA LEU A 209 -16.49 -4.79 -6.48
C LEU A 209 -15.63 -5.41 -5.37
N HIS A 210 -14.55 -6.11 -5.73
CA HIS A 210 -13.60 -6.65 -4.73
C HIS A 210 -12.98 -5.53 -3.89
N ARG A 211 -12.50 -4.44 -4.51
CA ARG A 211 -11.91 -3.30 -3.81
C ARG A 211 -12.91 -2.56 -2.91
N MET A 212 -14.19 -2.54 -3.30
CA MET A 212 -15.24 -1.94 -2.49
C MET A 212 -15.62 -2.81 -1.30
N ALA A 213 -15.77 -4.12 -1.50
CA ALA A 213 -16.19 -5.08 -0.49
C ALA A 213 -15.05 -5.52 0.45
N GLY A 214 -13.79 -5.50 -0.01
CA GLY A 214 -12.64 -6.01 0.73
C GLY A 214 -12.52 -5.49 2.16
N PRO A 215 -12.69 -4.18 2.45
CA PRO A 215 -12.62 -3.67 3.82
C PRO A 215 -13.74 -4.19 4.73
N TYR A 216 -14.92 -4.51 4.21
CA TYR A 216 -15.96 -5.19 4.98
C TYR A 216 -15.64 -6.66 5.27
N LEU A 217 -14.69 -7.24 4.52
CA LEU A 217 -14.21 -8.61 4.70
C LEU A 217 -12.86 -8.66 5.47
N GLY A 218 -12.35 -7.52 5.94
CA GLY A 218 -11.19 -7.44 6.81
C GLY A 218 -9.95 -6.71 6.25
N CYS A 219 -9.98 -6.21 5.01
CA CYS A 219 -8.90 -5.32 4.56
C CYS A 219 -8.85 -4.04 5.40
N CYS A 220 -7.65 -3.61 5.76
CA CYS A 220 -7.46 -2.48 6.69
C CYS A 220 -7.73 -1.10 6.08
N MET A 221 -7.91 -1.00 4.76
CA MET A 221 -8.16 0.29 4.09
C MET A 221 -8.82 0.14 2.72
N TRP A 222 -9.49 1.22 2.29
CA TRP A 222 -9.80 1.49 0.88
C TRP A 222 -8.67 2.31 0.27
N LEU A 223 -8.13 1.88 -0.86
CA LEU A 223 -7.23 2.73 -1.66
C LEU A 223 -8.06 3.57 -2.65
N ALA A 224 -8.04 4.88 -2.46
CA ALA A 224 -8.70 5.85 -3.32
C ALA A 224 -7.70 6.66 -4.15
N THR A 225 -8.19 7.30 -5.20
CA THR A 225 -7.43 8.23 -6.04
C THR A 225 -8.17 9.56 -6.20
N PHE A 226 -7.42 10.60 -6.55
CA PHE A 226 -7.99 11.87 -7.02
C PHE A 226 -7.99 11.98 -8.55
N GLU A 227 -7.31 11.06 -9.25
CA GLU A 227 -7.16 11.08 -10.70
C GLU A 227 -8.33 10.38 -11.38
N ALA A 228 -9.07 11.12 -12.21
CA ALA A 228 -10.12 10.54 -13.03
C ALA A 228 -9.56 9.53 -14.06
N GLY A 229 -10.36 8.54 -14.44
CA GLY A 229 -10.03 7.57 -15.49
C GLY A 229 -9.25 6.34 -15.03
N ARG A 230 -8.88 6.22 -13.77
CA ARG A 230 -8.36 4.96 -13.23
C ARG A 230 -9.45 3.91 -13.19
N LYS A 231 -9.14 2.71 -13.74
CA LYS A 231 -10.11 1.59 -13.76
C LYS A 231 -10.18 0.84 -12.44
N ASP A 232 -9.07 0.84 -11.69
CA ASP A 232 -8.85 -0.01 -10.52
C ASP A 232 -9.11 0.68 -9.18
N GLN A 233 -8.96 1.99 -9.09
CA GLN A 233 -9.17 2.73 -7.84
C GLN A 233 -10.36 3.69 -7.96
N PRO A 234 -11.27 3.72 -6.97
CA PRO A 234 -12.36 4.68 -6.94
C PRO A 234 -11.82 6.11 -6.71
N LEU A 235 -12.52 7.10 -7.28
CA LEU A 235 -12.30 8.49 -6.90
C LEU A 235 -12.73 8.70 -5.44
N LEU A 236 -11.99 9.50 -4.70
CA LEU A 236 -12.34 9.87 -3.33
C LEU A 236 -13.72 10.55 -3.28
N SER A 237 -13.99 11.45 -4.23
CA SER A 237 -15.28 12.15 -4.38
C SER A 237 -16.48 11.22 -4.58
N ASP A 238 -16.29 10.03 -5.11
CA ASP A 238 -17.34 9.05 -5.33
C ASP A 238 -17.43 8.06 -4.15
N LEU A 239 -16.27 7.64 -3.65
CA LEU A 239 -16.16 6.64 -2.59
C LEU A 239 -16.77 7.12 -1.28
N LYS A 240 -16.42 8.32 -0.83
CA LYS A 240 -16.84 8.84 0.47
C LYS A 240 -18.37 8.94 0.60
N PRO A 241 -19.09 9.59 -0.33
CA PRO A 241 -20.56 9.65 -0.24
C PRO A 241 -21.23 8.29 -0.37
N MET A 242 -20.61 7.34 -1.10
CA MET A 242 -21.16 6.00 -1.25
C MET A 242 -21.05 5.22 0.07
N LEU A 243 -19.91 5.27 0.75
CA LEU A 243 -19.74 4.61 2.06
C LEU A 243 -20.67 5.22 3.11
N GLU A 244 -20.83 6.53 3.16
CA GLU A 244 -21.75 7.21 4.07
C GLU A 244 -23.21 6.76 3.87
N LYS A 245 -23.64 6.56 2.63
CA LYS A 245 -24.97 6.02 2.35
C LYS A 245 -25.10 4.55 2.78
N PHE A 246 -24.04 3.76 2.60
CA PHE A 246 -24.05 2.34 2.98
C PHE A 246 -24.05 2.14 4.50
N GLU A 247 -23.33 2.98 5.25
CA GLU A 247 -23.26 2.93 6.71
C GLU A 247 -24.56 3.46 7.40
N ASN A 248 -25.37 4.23 6.69
CA ASN A 248 -26.61 4.84 7.22
C ASN A 248 -27.89 4.14 6.75
N CYS A 249 -27.81 2.99 6.07
CA CYS A 249 -28.93 2.10 5.75
C CYS A 249 -29.09 1.04 6.81
#